data_238291e28612a189a0b62040f0737dc1
#
_entry.id   238291e28612a189a0b62040f0737dc1
#
_cell.length_a   1.000
_cell.length_b   1.000
_cell.length_c   1.000
_cell.angle_alpha   90.00
_cell.angle_beta   90.00
_cell.angle_gamma   90.00
#
_symmetry.space_group_name_H-M   'P 1'
#
loop_
_entity.id
_entity.type
_entity.pdbx_description
1 polymer ?
#
loop_
_entity_poly.entity_id
_entity_poly.type
_entity_poly.pdbx_seq_one_letter_code
_entity_poly.pdbx_strand_id
1 'polypeptide(L)'
;ANHPTGIADGIILHHLIAKTRPDAYFFANRDILRIFPQMETMIAPVEWRTDRRSHAKARQTLSYVRSATDAGRLGIIFPSGRLAKRRGLRLYERSWIASAATLARRFDLPIIPVNIQARNSILFYLFDFIHPTLRDITLFHETLNKAKQPFLVTIGEPISARSIPEEAENGIDMLRKVTLGLSGGASPTVDLLANSRRRLKKRNPTEAQ
;
A
#
# COMPACT_ATOMS: atom_id res chain seq x y z
N ALA A 1 3.65 2.58 -0.10
CA ALA A 1 3.57 1.35 -0.91
C ALA A 1 2.43 1.41 -1.92
N ASN A 2 2.52 0.64 -3.02
CA ASN A 2 1.39 0.34 -3.89
C ASN A 2 0.43 -0.67 -3.23
N HIS A 3 -0.78 -0.84 -3.80
CA HIS A 3 -1.86 -1.58 -3.13
C HIS A 3 -2.52 -2.64 -4.03
N PRO A 4 -1.82 -3.74 -4.37
CA PRO A 4 -2.33 -4.72 -5.33
C PRO A 4 -3.43 -5.63 -4.80
N THR A 5 -3.42 -6.02 -3.51
CA THR A 5 -4.31 -7.07 -2.98
C THR A 5 -5.25 -6.64 -1.84
N GLY A 6 -5.05 -5.46 -1.29
CA GLY A 6 -5.90 -4.90 -0.24
C GLY A 6 -5.41 -5.18 1.17
N ILE A 7 -6.29 -5.61 2.07
CA ILE A 7 -5.97 -5.81 3.49
C ILE A 7 -4.71 -6.66 3.68
N ALA A 8 -4.50 -7.66 2.84
CA ALA A 8 -3.32 -8.52 2.89
C ALA A 8 -2.00 -7.76 2.71
N ASP A 9 -1.97 -6.69 1.92
CA ASP A 9 -0.76 -5.87 1.73
C ASP A 9 -0.32 -5.24 3.06
N GLY A 10 -1.28 -4.71 3.83
CA GLY A 10 -1.02 -4.14 5.16
C GLY A 10 -0.55 -5.18 6.16
N ILE A 11 -1.20 -6.35 6.22
CA ILE A 11 -0.84 -7.45 7.13
C ILE A 11 0.57 -7.95 6.85
N ILE A 12 0.92 -8.14 5.58
CA ILE A 12 2.25 -8.63 5.20
C ILE A 12 3.34 -7.60 5.48
N LEU A 13 3.10 -6.33 5.17
CA LEU A 13 4.05 -5.27 5.53
C LEU A 13 4.24 -5.20 7.05
N HIS A 14 3.16 -5.25 7.82
CA HIS A 14 3.26 -5.30 9.27
C HIS A 14 4.10 -6.49 9.74
N HIS A 15 3.82 -7.68 9.24
CA HIS A 15 4.57 -8.89 9.61
C HIS A 15 6.06 -8.77 9.32
N LEU A 16 6.43 -8.19 8.17
CA LEU A 16 7.83 -8.01 7.78
C LEU A 16 8.59 -7.03 8.67
N ILE A 17 7.92 -5.98 9.14
CA ILE A 17 8.58 -4.89 9.88
C ILE A 17 8.36 -4.96 11.40
N ALA A 18 7.39 -5.74 11.89
CA ALA A 18 6.99 -5.74 13.31
C ALA A 18 8.13 -6.07 14.28
N LYS A 19 9.12 -6.87 13.86
CA LYS A 19 10.27 -7.19 14.69
C LYS A 19 11.22 -6.01 14.90
N THR A 20 11.32 -5.12 13.92
CA THR A 20 12.22 -3.95 13.96
C THR A 20 11.48 -2.66 14.28
N ARG A 21 10.21 -2.55 13.90
CA ARG A 21 9.35 -1.38 14.09
C ARG A 21 7.96 -1.81 14.56
N PRO A 22 7.83 -2.29 15.81
CA PRO A 22 6.53 -2.66 16.39
C PRO A 22 5.60 -1.46 16.58
N ASP A 23 6.14 -0.25 16.51
CA ASP A 23 5.48 1.03 16.60
C ASP A 23 4.77 1.46 15.31
N ALA A 24 4.81 0.66 14.25
CA ALA A 24 4.23 0.99 12.96
C ALA A 24 2.71 1.23 13.03
N TYR A 25 2.24 2.22 12.26
CA TYR A 25 0.82 2.50 12.10
C TYR A 25 0.44 2.64 10.62
N PHE A 26 -0.84 2.48 10.31
CA PHE A 26 -1.36 2.48 8.95
C PHE A 26 -2.37 3.60 8.74
N PHE A 27 -2.33 4.21 7.57
CA PHE A 27 -3.43 5.04 7.10
C PHE A 27 -4.52 4.14 6.52
N ALA A 28 -5.66 4.06 7.19
CA ALA A 28 -6.76 3.23 6.75
C ALA A 28 -8.13 3.87 6.99
N ASN A 29 -9.15 3.36 6.30
CA ASN A 29 -10.51 3.79 6.53
C ASN A 29 -10.92 3.49 7.98
N ARG A 30 -11.54 4.48 8.62
CA ARG A 30 -12.07 4.35 9.98
C ARG A 30 -13.03 3.17 10.15
N ASP A 31 -13.72 2.77 9.10
CA ASP A 31 -14.67 1.66 9.17
C ASP A 31 -14.00 0.33 9.57
N ILE A 32 -12.68 0.18 9.38
CA ILE A 32 -11.94 -0.99 9.85
C ILE A 32 -11.98 -1.13 11.38
N LEU A 33 -12.04 -0.02 12.10
CA LEU A 33 -12.11 -0.01 13.57
C LEU A 33 -13.45 -0.54 14.11
N ARG A 34 -14.50 -0.60 13.28
CA ARG A 34 -15.76 -1.23 13.66
C ARG A 34 -15.61 -2.75 13.70
N ILE A 35 -14.71 -3.31 12.89
CA ILE A 35 -14.47 -4.75 12.80
C ILE A 35 -13.34 -5.14 13.75
N PHE A 36 -12.32 -4.29 13.85
CA PHE A 36 -11.11 -4.53 14.66
C PHE A 36 -10.83 -3.34 15.59
N PRO A 37 -11.63 -3.09 16.65
CA PRO A 37 -11.44 -1.95 17.55
C PRO A 37 -10.08 -1.97 18.24
N GLN A 38 -9.49 -3.14 18.46
CA GLN A 38 -8.15 -3.29 19.02
C GLN A 38 -7.02 -2.68 18.19
N MET A 39 -7.29 -2.32 16.92
CA MET A 39 -6.31 -1.69 16.04
C MET A 39 -6.30 -0.15 16.15
N GLU A 40 -7.04 0.46 17.08
CA GLU A 40 -7.18 1.92 17.19
C GLU A 40 -5.83 2.63 17.29
N THR A 41 -4.91 2.09 18.08
CA THR A 41 -3.57 2.66 18.24
C THR A 41 -2.68 2.49 16.99
N MET A 42 -3.04 1.60 16.08
CA MET A 42 -2.30 1.29 14.86
C MET A 42 -2.90 1.94 13.60
N ILE A 43 -4.01 2.63 13.72
CA ILE A 43 -4.72 3.20 12.56
C ILE A 43 -4.79 4.71 12.65
N ALA A 44 -4.12 5.39 11.72
CA ALA A 44 -4.41 6.79 11.41
C ALA A 44 -5.70 6.84 10.58
N PRO A 45 -6.82 7.32 11.13
CA PRO A 45 -8.10 7.23 10.45
C PRO A 45 -8.17 8.18 9.26
N VAL A 46 -8.52 7.65 8.08
CA VAL A 46 -8.69 8.43 6.85
C VAL A 46 -10.11 8.26 6.33
N GLU A 47 -10.71 9.36 5.85
CA GLU A 47 -11.95 9.31 5.09
C GLU A 47 -11.64 9.37 3.59
N TRP A 48 -11.79 8.25 2.91
CA TRP A 48 -11.53 8.15 1.47
C TRP A 48 -12.72 8.60 0.62
N ARG A 49 -13.95 8.57 1.17
CA ARG A 49 -15.16 9.04 0.49
C ARG A 49 -15.18 10.55 0.42
N THR A 50 -15.21 11.10 -0.77
CA THR A 50 -15.21 12.55 -1.00
C THR A 50 -16.42 13.25 -0.39
N ASP A 51 -17.60 12.61 -0.46
CA ASP A 51 -18.87 13.09 0.09
C ASP A 51 -18.89 13.12 1.63
N ARG A 52 -18.01 12.35 2.29
CA ARG A 52 -17.92 12.27 3.76
C ARG A 52 -16.68 12.95 4.35
N ARG A 53 -15.87 13.57 3.51
CA ARG A 53 -14.72 14.35 3.98
C ARG A 53 -15.20 15.60 4.71
N SER A 54 -14.58 15.89 5.86
CA SER A 54 -14.81 17.11 6.61
C SER A 54 -13.49 17.64 7.18
N HIS A 55 -13.45 18.94 7.45
CA HIS A 55 -12.30 19.56 8.09
C HIS A 55 -12.00 18.95 9.47
N ALA A 56 -13.03 18.52 10.20
CA ALA A 56 -12.85 17.87 11.51
C ALA A 56 -12.13 16.52 11.38
N LYS A 57 -12.53 15.68 10.40
CA LYS A 57 -11.88 14.40 10.12
C LYS A 57 -10.42 14.59 9.65
N ALA A 58 -10.18 15.57 8.78
CA ALA A 58 -8.84 15.89 8.33
C ALA A 58 -7.95 16.35 9.49
N ARG A 59 -8.45 17.19 10.40
CA ARG A 59 -7.74 17.59 11.62
C ARG A 59 -7.43 16.41 12.52
N GLN A 60 -8.36 15.48 12.70
CA GLN A 60 -8.15 14.27 13.50
C GLN A 60 -7.00 13.42 12.93
N THR A 61 -6.99 13.18 11.61
CA THR A 61 -5.89 12.47 10.93
C THR A 61 -4.55 13.19 11.15
N LEU A 62 -4.52 14.52 10.94
CA LEU A 62 -3.30 15.31 11.12
C LEU A 62 -2.82 15.33 12.57
N SER A 63 -3.72 15.41 13.55
CA SER A 63 -3.37 15.32 14.99
C SER A 63 -2.74 13.98 15.32
N TYR A 64 -3.32 12.88 14.82
CA TYR A 64 -2.75 11.54 14.99
C TYR A 64 -1.35 11.44 14.39
N VAL A 65 -1.20 11.89 13.12
CA VAL A 65 0.10 11.85 12.42
C VAL A 65 1.14 12.67 13.17
N ARG A 66 0.80 13.86 13.66
CA ARG A 66 1.70 14.70 14.44
C ARG A 66 2.17 13.97 15.70
N SER A 67 1.26 13.47 16.50
CA SER A 67 1.59 12.72 17.72
C SER A 67 2.45 11.48 17.41
N ALA A 68 2.14 10.75 16.33
CA ALA A 68 2.92 9.60 15.90
C ALA A 68 4.33 10.00 15.44
N THR A 69 4.46 11.13 14.73
CA THR A 69 5.75 11.66 14.29
C THR A 69 6.60 12.12 15.48
N ASP A 70 6.00 12.85 16.42
CA ASP A 70 6.68 13.31 17.63
C ASP A 70 7.19 12.13 18.48
N ALA A 71 6.49 11.00 18.43
CA ALA A 71 6.88 9.73 19.05
C ALA A 71 7.84 8.88 18.18
N GLY A 72 8.30 9.37 17.05
CA GLY A 72 9.21 8.65 16.14
C GLY A 72 8.63 7.40 15.48
N ARG A 73 7.31 7.26 15.41
CA ARG A 73 6.62 6.08 14.89
C ARG A 73 6.71 5.99 13.36
N LEU A 74 6.69 4.75 12.85
CA LEU A 74 6.70 4.47 11.42
C LEU A 74 5.28 4.49 10.83
N GLY A 75 5.01 5.41 9.88
CA GLY A 75 3.75 5.47 9.15
C GLY A 75 3.78 4.68 7.85
N ILE A 76 2.78 3.83 7.60
CA ILE A 76 2.59 3.09 6.35
C ILE A 76 1.38 3.64 5.62
N ILE A 77 1.60 4.11 4.40
CA ILE A 77 0.56 4.69 3.56
C ILE A 77 0.47 3.96 2.22
N PHE A 78 -0.77 3.71 1.78
CA PHE A 78 -1.11 3.27 0.44
C PHE A 78 -1.77 4.44 -0.30
N PRO A 79 -1.02 5.25 -1.06
CA PRO A 79 -1.51 6.56 -1.51
C PRO A 79 -2.67 6.48 -2.50
N SER A 80 -2.88 5.34 -3.17
CA SER A 80 -4.06 5.13 -4.01
C SER A 80 -5.36 5.04 -3.19
N GLY A 81 -5.28 4.65 -1.91
CA GLY A 81 -6.42 4.39 -1.03
C GLY A 81 -7.39 3.33 -1.56
N ARG A 82 -7.04 2.65 -2.63
CA ARG A 82 -7.87 1.66 -3.31
C ARG A 82 -7.01 0.57 -3.93
N LEU A 83 -7.57 -0.63 -4.03
CA LEU A 83 -6.99 -1.76 -4.73
C LEU A 83 -6.63 -1.43 -6.18
N ALA A 84 -5.55 -2.03 -6.67
CA ALA A 84 -5.21 -2.01 -8.09
C ALA A 84 -6.39 -2.45 -8.95
N LYS A 85 -6.57 -1.80 -10.10
CA LYS A 85 -7.66 -2.08 -11.02
C LYS A 85 -7.25 -3.15 -12.04
N ARG A 86 -8.07 -4.21 -12.16
CA ARG A 86 -7.91 -5.19 -13.22
C ARG A 86 -8.34 -4.60 -14.58
N ARG A 87 -7.52 -4.81 -15.59
CA ARG A 87 -7.86 -4.59 -17.00
C ARG A 87 -7.35 -5.79 -17.80
N GLY A 88 -8.26 -6.60 -18.33
CA GLY A 88 -7.93 -7.89 -18.91
C GLY A 88 -7.21 -8.80 -17.90
N LEU A 89 -6.03 -9.26 -18.24
CA LEU A 89 -5.18 -10.14 -17.42
C LEU A 89 -4.09 -9.39 -16.65
N ARG A 90 -4.22 -8.06 -16.48
CA ARG A 90 -3.23 -7.25 -15.77
C ARG A 90 -3.87 -6.39 -14.68
N LEU A 91 -3.12 -6.20 -13.59
CA LEU A 91 -3.45 -5.27 -12.53
C LEU A 91 -2.69 -3.96 -12.74
N TYR A 92 -3.40 -2.86 -12.66
CA TYR A 92 -2.88 -1.50 -12.78
C TYR A 92 -3.05 -0.77 -11.46
N GLU A 93 -1.96 -0.26 -10.94
CA GLU A 93 -2.00 0.62 -9.78
C GLU A 93 -2.80 1.88 -10.13
N ARG A 94 -3.70 2.28 -9.22
CA ARG A 94 -4.52 3.47 -9.40
C ARG A 94 -3.70 4.75 -9.24
N SER A 95 -4.29 5.88 -9.60
CA SER A 95 -3.71 7.18 -9.32
C SER A 95 -3.51 7.37 -7.82
N TRP A 96 -2.41 7.98 -7.44
CA TRP A 96 -2.08 8.27 -6.06
C TRP A 96 -2.59 9.64 -5.66
N ILE A 97 -2.95 9.80 -4.40
CA ILE A 97 -3.40 11.07 -3.81
C ILE A 97 -2.18 11.76 -3.21
N ALA A 98 -2.07 13.07 -3.42
CA ALA A 98 -0.92 13.88 -3.01
C ALA A 98 -0.60 13.88 -1.51
N SER A 99 -1.50 13.37 -0.67
CA SER A 99 -1.36 13.39 0.80
C SER A 99 -0.03 12.79 1.30
N ALA A 100 0.49 11.75 0.66
CA ALA A 100 1.77 11.15 1.06
C ALA A 100 2.94 12.12 0.88
N ALA A 101 3.03 12.79 -0.27
CA ALA A 101 4.05 13.80 -0.54
C ALA A 101 3.90 15.02 0.40
N THR A 102 2.66 15.49 0.57
CA THR A 102 2.34 16.63 1.43
C THR A 102 2.70 16.36 2.90
N LEU A 103 2.38 15.18 3.42
CA LEU A 103 2.72 14.79 4.81
C LEU A 103 4.23 14.67 5.01
N ALA A 104 4.94 14.02 4.07
CA ALA A 104 6.39 13.88 4.14
C ALA A 104 7.09 15.26 4.21
N ARG A 105 6.71 16.18 3.32
CA ARG A 105 7.27 17.53 3.33
C ARG A 105 6.90 18.31 4.58
N ARG A 106 5.63 18.24 5.00
CA ARG A 106 5.13 19.01 6.15
C ARG A 106 5.83 18.64 7.46
N PHE A 107 6.17 17.38 7.64
CA PHE A 107 6.78 16.85 8.84
C PHE A 107 8.27 16.51 8.67
N ASP A 108 8.87 16.91 7.53
CA ASP A 108 10.28 16.61 7.15
C ASP A 108 10.63 15.11 7.32
N LEU A 109 9.73 14.22 6.89
CA LEU A 109 9.87 12.78 7.03
C LEU A 109 10.46 12.16 5.76
N PRO A 110 11.48 11.30 5.88
CA PRO A 110 11.94 10.50 4.76
C PRO A 110 10.88 9.48 4.34
N ILE A 111 10.79 9.20 3.03
CA ILE A 111 9.91 8.17 2.50
C ILE A 111 10.73 6.99 2.02
N ILE A 112 10.38 5.79 2.49
CA ILE A 112 10.90 4.53 1.97
C ILE A 112 9.88 3.99 0.97
N PRO A 113 10.20 3.99 -0.35
CA PRO A 113 9.32 3.42 -1.35
C PRO A 113 9.30 1.89 -1.24
N VAL A 114 8.11 1.30 -1.23
CA VAL A 114 7.94 -0.15 -1.14
C VAL A 114 7.02 -0.63 -2.26
N ASN A 115 7.53 -1.53 -3.09
CA ASN A 115 6.77 -2.14 -4.17
C ASN A 115 6.31 -3.55 -3.78
N ILE A 116 5.03 -3.81 -3.94
CA ILE A 116 4.39 -5.11 -3.70
C ILE A 116 3.95 -5.69 -5.03
N GLN A 117 4.47 -6.86 -5.38
CA GLN A 117 4.03 -7.66 -6.50
C GLN A 117 3.26 -8.88 -5.97
N ALA A 118 1.96 -8.78 -5.98
CA ALA A 118 1.07 -9.80 -5.48
C ALA A 118 -0.26 -9.76 -6.25
N ARG A 119 -1.04 -10.81 -6.11
CA ARG A 119 -2.39 -10.91 -6.71
C ARG A 119 -3.34 -11.63 -5.78
N ASN A 120 -4.61 -11.42 -6.00
CA ASN A 120 -5.67 -12.22 -5.39
C ASN A 120 -5.93 -13.49 -6.21
N SER A 121 -6.83 -14.34 -5.74
CA SER A 121 -7.19 -15.57 -6.44
C SER A 121 -7.94 -15.29 -7.74
N ILE A 122 -8.02 -16.28 -8.60
CA ILE A 122 -8.83 -16.20 -9.84
C ILE A 122 -10.30 -15.97 -9.47
N LEU A 123 -10.79 -16.58 -8.39
CA LEU A 123 -12.16 -16.44 -7.91
C LEU A 123 -12.49 -14.98 -7.54
N PHE A 124 -11.56 -14.29 -6.87
CA PHE A 124 -11.69 -12.85 -6.58
C PHE A 124 -11.92 -12.02 -7.83
N TYR A 125 -11.13 -12.27 -8.89
CA TYR A 125 -11.26 -11.52 -10.14
C TYR A 125 -12.48 -11.93 -10.96
N LEU A 126 -12.95 -13.16 -10.83
CA LEU A 126 -14.20 -13.61 -11.44
C LEU A 126 -15.38 -12.87 -10.78
N PHE A 127 -15.41 -12.78 -9.47
CA PHE A 127 -16.44 -12.03 -8.76
C PHE A 127 -16.38 -10.52 -9.03
N ASP A 128 -15.17 -9.95 -9.19
CA ASP A 128 -15.00 -8.54 -9.62
C ASP A 128 -15.63 -8.28 -11.00
N PHE A 129 -15.65 -9.30 -11.87
CA PHE A 129 -16.30 -9.20 -13.18
C PHE A 129 -17.83 -9.24 -13.08
N ILE A 130 -18.39 -10.02 -12.14
CA ILE A 130 -19.84 -10.18 -11.97
C ILE A 130 -20.42 -8.98 -11.22
N HIS A 131 -19.91 -8.70 -10.03
CA HIS A 131 -20.40 -7.58 -9.19
C HIS A 131 -19.38 -7.18 -8.12
N PRO A 132 -19.14 -5.86 -7.91
CA PRO A 132 -18.18 -5.39 -6.91
C PRO A 132 -18.43 -5.88 -5.48
N THR A 133 -19.69 -6.02 -5.07
CA THR A 133 -20.04 -6.51 -3.71
C THR A 133 -19.58 -7.95 -3.49
N LEU A 134 -19.70 -8.82 -4.49
CA LEU A 134 -19.20 -10.20 -4.41
C LEU A 134 -17.68 -10.23 -4.25
N ARG A 135 -16.98 -9.39 -4.98
CA ARG A 135 -15.54 -9.18 -4.79
C ARG A 135 -15.22 -8.75 -3.37
N ASP A 136 -15.93 -7.78 -2.82
CA ASP A 136 -15.64 -7.22 -1.51
C ASP A 136 -15.87 -8.23 -0.38
N ILE A 137 -16.87 -9.10 -0.51
CA ILE A 137 -17.12 -10.22 0.41
C ILE A 137 -15.94 -11.21 0.40
N THR A 138 -15.36 -11.47 -0.78
CA THR A 138 -14.23 -12.41 -0.88
C THR A 138 -12.91 -11.82 -0.38
N LEU A 139 -12.82 -10.51 -0.13
CA LEU A 139 -11.60 -9.85 0.29
C LEU A 139 -11.03 -10.41 1.61
N PHE A 140 -11.90 -10.76 2.56
CA PHE A 140 -11.49 -11.43 3.80
C PHE A 140 -10.95 -12.84 3.56
N HIS A 141 -11.61 -13.61 2.70
CA HIS A 141 -11.12 -14.93 2.30
C HIS A 141 -9.74 -14.82 1.62
N GLU A 142 -9.56 -13.80 0.77
CA GLU A 142 -8.28 -13.54 0.13
C GLU A 142 -7.15 -13.26 1.13
N THR A 143 -7.46 -12.66 2.26
CA THR A 143 -6.47 -12.42 3.32
C THR A 143 -5.98 -13.74 3.93
N LEU A 144 -6.87 -14.72 4.12
CA LEU A 144 -6.56 -16.02 4.72
C LEU A 144 -5.83 -16.97 3.77
N ASN A 145 -6.00 -16.82 2.46
CA ASN A 145 -5.42 -17.76 1.48
C ASN A 145 -4.00 -17.37 0.99
N LYS A 146 -3.42 -16.28 1.51
CA LYS A 146 -2.13 -15.75 1.03
C LYS A 146 -0.93 -16.64 1.31
N ALA A 147 -1.02 -17.57 2.25
CA ALA A 147 0.05 -18.57 2.48
C ALA A 147 0.40 -19.40 1.23
N LYS A 148 -0.54 -19.53 0.30
CA LYS A 148 -0.36 -20.28 -0.96
C LYS A 148 0.00 -19.40 -2.16
N GLN A 149 0.07 -18.09 -1.97
CA GLN A 149 0.31 -17.14 -3.05
C GLN A 149 1.61 -16.38 -2.80
N PRO A 150 2.47 -16.24 -3.83
CA PRO A 150 3.72 -15.53 -3.63
C PRO A 150 3.49 -14.02 -3.50
N PHE A 151 4.12 -13.42 -2.51
CA PHE A 151 4.28 -12.01 -2.32
C PHE A 151 5.75 -11.65 -2.53
N LEU A 152 6.02 -10.75 -3.46
CA LEU A 152 7.34 -10.17 -3.64
C LEU A 152 7.28 -8.71 -3.17
N VAL A 153 8.02 -8.41 -2.11
CA VAL A 153 8.15 -7.05 -1.58
C VAL A 153 9.55 -6.55 -1.88
N THR A 154 9.65 -5.43 -2.58
CA THR A 154 10.91 -4.76 -2.86
C THR A 154 10.92 -3.42 -2.15
N ILE A 155 11.91 -3.22 -1.28
CA ILE A 155 12.12 -2.00 -0.52
C ILE A 155 13.20 -1.20 -1.24
N GLY A 156 12.93 0.07 -1.51
CA GLY A 156 13.88 0.98 -2.15
C GLY A 156 14.63 1.85 -1.14
N GLU A 157 15.55 2.67 -1.65
CA GLU A 157 16.30 3.61 -0.84
C GLU A 157 15.43 4.72 -0.28
N PRO A 158 15.73 5.24 0.91
CA PRO A 158 15.03 6.36 1.51
C PRO A 158 15.12 7.63 0.64
N ILE A 159 13.99 8.29 0.44
CA ILE A 159 13.87 9.56 -0.27
C ILE A 159 13.71 10.66 0.77
N SER A 160 14.61 11.64 0.77
CA SER A 160 14.51 12.81 1.65
C SER A 160 13.24 13.62 1.34
N ALA A 161 12.57 14.13 2.36
CA ALA A 161 11.44 15.05 2.19
C ALA A 161 11.79 16.28 1.32
N ARG A 162 13.02 16.76 1.43
CA ARG A 162 13.53 17.92 0.68
C ARG A 162 13.72 17.67 -0.82
N SER A 163 13.91 16.42 -1.22
CA SER A 163 14.01 16.02 -2.63
C SER A 163 12.65 15.83 -3.32
N ILE A 164 11.56 15.85 -2.54
CA ILE A 164 10.20 15.73 -3.08
C ILE A 164 9.80 17.12 -3.63
N PRO A 165 9.33 17.22 -4.89
CA PRO A 165 8.85 18.46 -5.48
C PRO A 165 7.82 19.20 -4.61
N GLU A 166 7.85 20.53 -4.61
CA GLU A 166 6.95 21.35 -3.80
C GLU A 166 5.50 21.25 -4.24
N GLU A 167 5.31 21.20 -5.53
CA GLU A 167 4.00 20.96 -6.10
C GLU A 167 3.53 19.54 -5.77
N ALA A 168 2.41 19.45 -5.07
CA ALA A 168 1.94 18.21 -4.48
C ALA A 168 1.69 17.10 -5.51
N GLU A 169 1.21 17.44 -6.71
CA GLU A 169 0.96 16.51 -7.80
C GLU A 169 2.28 15.97 -8.39
N ASN A 170 3.26 16.83 -8.62
CA ASN A 170 4.58 16.42 -9.10
C ASN A 170 5.29 15.56 -8.04
N GLY A 171 5.15 15.91 -6.76
CA GLY A 171 5.71 15.15 -5.65
C GLY A 171 5.14 13.73 -5.59
N ILE A 172 3.83 13.57 -5.70
CA ILE A 172 3.21 12.24 -5.63
C ILE A 172 3.48 11.42 -6.88
N ASP A 173 3.55 12.03 -8.06
CA ASP A 173 3.89 11.35 -9.30
C ASP A 173 5.33 10.83 -9.28
N MET A 174 6.28 11.62 -8.75
CA MET A 174 7.65 11.18 -8.52
C MET A 174 7.68 9.95 -7.61
N LEU A 175 7.03 10.01 -6.44
CA LEU A 175 7.00 8.91 -5.48
C LEU A 175 6.36 7.64 -6.08
N ARG A 176 5.28 7.81 -6.83
CA ARG A 176 4.61 6.71 -7.54
C ARG A 176 5.55 6.08 -8.58
N LYS A 177 6.20 6.88 -9.40
CA LYS A 177 7.14 6.42 -10.43
C LYS A 177 8.31 5.63 -9.83
N VAL A 178 8.93 6.16 -8.77
CA VAL A 178 10.02 5.48 -8.07
C VAL A 178 9.53 4.16 -7.47
N THR A 179 8.41 4.17 -6.75
CA THR A 179 7.86 2.95 -6.12
C THR A 179 7.52 1.87 -7.14
N LEU A 180 6.85 2.22 -8.24
CA LEU A 180 6.49 1.24 -9.27
C LEU A 180 7.72 0.77 -10.07
N GLY A 181 8.74 1.61 -10.21
CA GLY A 181 10.02 1.28 -10.83
C GLY A 181 10.79 0.18 -10.11
N LEU A 182 10.60 0.01 -8.80
CA LEU A 182 11.22 -1.06 -8.01
C LEU A 182 10.81 -2.48 -8.46
N SER A 183 9.76 -2.62 -9.25
CA SER A 183 9.33 -3.92 -9.79
C SER A 183 10.38 -4.59 -10.68
N GLY A 184 11.39 -3.86 -11.14
CA GLY A 184 12.49 -4.36 -11.99
C GLY A 184 12.05 -4.85 -13.37
N GLY A 185 10.84 -4.53 -13.79
CA GLY A 185 10.27 -4.91 -15.09
C GLY A 185 9.90 -3.70 -15.94
N ALA A 186 9.79 -3.89 -17.24
CA ALA A 186 9.36 -2.87 -18.19
C ALA A 186 7.92 -2.38 -17.95
N SER A 187 7.15 -3.06 -17.10
CA SER A 187 5.76 -2.71 -16.81
C SER A 187 5.52 -2.64 -15.31
N PRO A 188 4.95 -1.53 -14.80
CA PRO A 188 4.54 -1.39 -13.40
C PRO A 188 3.28 -2.20 -13.07
N THR A 189 2.86 -3.11 -13.93
CA THR A 189 1.65 -3.91 -13.79
C THR A 189 1.97 -5.34 -13.35
N VAL A 190 1.07 -5.95 -12.58
CA VAL A 190 1.14 -7.36 -12.23
C VAL A 190 0.34 -8.16 -13.24
N ASP A 191 0.99 -9.10 -13.92
CA ASP A 191 0.34 -10.06 -14.79
C ASP A 191 -0.30 -11.18 -13.96
N LEU A 192 -1.59 -11.42 -14.15
CA LEU A 192 -2.36 -12.42 -13.41
C LEU A 192 -1.97 -13.86 -13.77
N LEU A 193 -1.44 -14.08 -14.96
CA LEU A 193 -1.00 -15.40 -15.44
C LEU A 193 0.50 -15.65 -15.16
N ALA A 194 1.27 -14.62 -14.83
CA ALA A 194 2.69 -14.79 -14.57
C ALA A 194 2.91 -15.69 -13.35
N ASN A 195 3.62 -16.77 -13.55
CA ASN A 195 4.05 -17.63 -12.47
C ASN A 195 5.16 -16.92 -11.67
N SER A 196 4.82 -16.38 -10.51
CA SER A 196 5.75 -15.62 -9.65
C SER A 196 6.97 -16.45 -9.23
N ARG A 197 6.86 -17.78 -9.18
CA ARG A 197 7.99 -18.68 -8.90
C ARG A 197 9.09 -18.61 -9.97
N ARG A 198 8.74 -18.36 -11.24
CA ARG A 198 9.72 -18.17 -12.32
C ARG A 198 10.48 -16.85 -12.21
N ARG A 199 9.85 -15.80 -11.66
CA ARG A 199 10.51 -14.49 -11.45
C ARG A 199 11.51 -14.52 -10.30
N LEU A 200 11.22 -15.23 -9.22
CA LEU A 200 12.17 -15.43 -8.09
C LEU A 200 13.44 -16.15 -8.55
N LYS A 201 13.30 -17.21 -9.37
CA LYS A 201 14.45 -17.97 -9.90
C LYS A 201 15.32 -17.17 -10.88
N LYS A 202 14.77 -16.16 -11.57
CA LYS A 202 15.53 -15.29 -12.50
C LYS A 202 16.29 -14.16 -11.81
N ARG A 203 15.94 -13.80 -10.57
CA ARG A 203 16.55 -12.66 -9.84
C ARG A 203 17.69 -13.04 -8.90
N ASN A 204 17.91 -14.31 -8.60
CA ASN A 204 19.05 -14.81 -7.81
C ASN A 204 19.97 -15.67 -8.66
N PRO A 205 20.76 -15.10 -9.58
CA PRO A 205 21.83 -15.85 -10.23
C PRO A 205 23.12 -15.94 -9.38
N THR A 206 23.21 -15.23 -8.25
CA THR A 206 24.47 -15.00 -7.53
C THR A 206 24.62 -15.78 -6.22
N GLU A 207 23.67 -16.62 -5.82
CA GLU A 207 23.78 -17.46 -4.62
C GLU A 207 23.95 -18.96 -4.95
N ALA A 208 24.49 -19.28 -6.14
CA ALA A 208 24.82 -20.64 -6.53
C ALA A 208 26.30 -20.70 -6.98
N GLN A 209 27.23 -20.34 -6.06
CA GLN A 209 28.63 -20.76 -6.08
C GLN A 209 29.10 -21.00 -4.67
#